data_3085e8aa1485df66ea434427d2ea51ae
#
_entry.id   3085e8aa1485df66ea434427d2ea51ae
#
_cell.length_a   1.000
_cell.length_b   1.000
_cell.length_c   1.000
_cell.angle_alpha   90.00
_cell.angle_beta   90.00
_cell.angle_gamma   90.00
#
_symmetry.space_group_name_H-M   'P 1'
#
loop_
_entity.id
_entity.type
_entity.pdbx_description
1 polymer ?
#
loop_
_entity_poly.entity_id
_entity_poly.type
_entity_poly.pdbx_seq_one_letter_code
_entity_poly.pdbx_strand_id
1 'polypeptide(L)'
;MTRVFLDINVILDVLANREPFADEAEAVLRQVEARAIEGLVAAHTITTLHFLLAKYVGKAKVRKVLTDLLHVVRVVPVDEDRIRHALAMNWTDFEDAVQAACAEKAEAEYLVTRDKRGFKKSPVKIVTPAELLALVL
;
A
#
# COMPACT_ATOMS: atom_id res chain seq x y z
N MET A 1 13.90 -2.70 -11.80
CA MET A 1 12.46 -2.37 -11.74
C MET A 1 12.20 -1.50 -10.52
N THR A 2 11.49 -0.40 -10.71
CA THR A 2 11.17 0.53 -9.62
C THR A 2 10.27 -0.15 -8.58
N ARG A 3 10.66 -0.07 -7.32
CA ARG A 3 9.87 -0.61 -6.20
C ARG A 3 9.02 0.49 -5.61
N VAL A 4 7.72 0.26 -5.54
CA VAL A 4 6.80 1.21 -4.92
C VAL A 4 6.05 0.52 -3.80
N PHE A 5 5.94 1.20 -2.66
CA PHE A 5 5.17 0.70 -1.53
C PHE A 5 3.79 1.36 -1.59
N LEU A 6 2.74 0.55 -1.50
CA LEU A 6 1.37 1.02 -1.65
C LEU A 6 0.70 1.14 -0.29
N ASP A 7 0.27 2.35 0.07
CA ASP A 7 -0.56 2.58 1.25
C ASP A 7 -1.87 1.80 1.12
N ILE A 8 -2.38 1.31 2.24
CA ILE A 8 -3.62 0.52 2.27
C ILE A 8 -4.77 1.21 1.54
N ASN A 9 -4.87 2.53 1.64
CA ASN A 9 -5.96 3.27 1.00
C ASN A 9 -5.89 3.21 -0.53
N VAL A 10 -4.70 3.10 -1.11
CA VAL A 10 -4.56 2.94 -2.56
C VAL A 10 -5.18 1.61 -3.00
N ILE A 11 -4.87 0.53 -2.29
CA ILE A 11 -5.45 -0.78 -2.58
C ILE A 11 -6.97 -0.78 -2.35
N LEU A 12 -7.38 -0.22 -1.22
CA LEU A 12 -8.80 -0.18 -0.86
C LEU A 12 -9.62 0.63 -1.85
N ASP A 13 -9.05 1.73 -2.36
CA ASP A 13 -9.72 2.55 -3.38
C ASP A 13 -10.04 1.73 -4.62
N VAL A 14 -9.16 0.80 -5.00
CA VAL A 14 -9.42 -0.10 -6.13
C VAL A 14 -10.45 -1.15 -5.76
N LEU A 15 -10.22 -1.88 -4.67
CA LEU A 15 -11.04 -3.05 -4.32
C LEU A 15 -12.46 -2.68 -3.92
N ALA A 16 -12.65 -1.50 -3.31
CA ALA A 16 -13.96 -0.99 -2.93
C ALA A 16 -14.52 0.04 -3.94
N ASN A 17 -13.80 0.28 -5.02
CA ASN A 17 -14.18 1.22 -6.08
C ASN A 17 -14.57 2.60 -5.51
N ARG A 18 -13.69 3.18 -4.69
CA ARG A 18 -13.98 4.45 -4.01
C ARG A 18 -13.67 5.67 -4.89
N GLU A 19 -14.73 6.35 -5.32
CA GLU A 19 -14.58 7.59 -6.09
C GLU A 19 -14.22 8.77 -5.17
N PRO A 20 -13.48 9.75 -5.64
CA PRO A 20 -12.92 9.91 -7.00
C PRO A 20 -11.54 9.26 -7.17
N PHE A 21 -11.10 8.43 -6.24
CA PHE A 21 -9.73 7.91 -6.16
C PHE A 21 -9.49 6.64 -6.96
N ALA A 22 -10.55 5.90 -7.28
CA ALA A 22 -10.45 4.55 -7.84
C ALA A 22 -9.70 4.50 -9.17
N ASP A 23 -9.95 5.43 -10.07
CA ASP A 23 -9.36 5.38 -11.42
C ASP A 23 -7.84 5.50 -11.38
N GLU A 24 -7.29 6.45 -10.61
CA GLU A 24 -5.85 6.63 -10.52
C GLU A 24 -5.19 5.49 -9.77
N ALA A 25 -5.83 5.00 -8.71
CA ALA A 25 -5.33 3.85 -7.95
C ALA A 25 -5.30 2.60 -8.83
N GLU A 26 -6.36 2.39 -9.64
CA GLU A 26 -6.41 1.26 -10.56
C GLU A 26 -5.32 1.35 -11.62
N ALA A 27 -5.05 2.56 -12.14
CA ALA A 27 -3.97 2.74 -13.12
C ALA A 27 -2.61 2.36 -12.53
N VAL A 28 -2.37 2.68 -11.25
CA VAL A 28 -1.15 2.25 -10.56
C VAL A 28 -1.09 0.72 -10.47
N LEU A 29 -2.17 0.07 -10.06
CA LEU A 29 -2.19 -1.40 -9.94
C LEU A 29 -2.00 -2.08 -11.31
N ARG A 30 -2.49 -1.49 -12.37
CA ARG A 30 -2.26 -2.01 -13.72
C ARG A 30 -0.78 -1.99 -14.09
N GLN A 31 -0.03 -0.95 -13.67
CA GLN A 31 1.41 -0.89 -13.88
C GLN A 31 2.13 -1.99 -13.10
N VAL A 32 1.65 -2.29 -11.89
CA VAL A 32 2.19 -3.38 -11.07
C VAL A 32 1.90 -4.73 -11.74
N GLU A 33 0.66 -4.93 -12.17
CA GLU A 33 0.24 -6.17 -12.83
C GLU A 33 1.02 -6.41 -14.14
N ALA A 34 1.26 -5.33 -14.89
CA ALA A 34 2.02 -5.40 -16.14
C ALA A 34 3.53 -5.55 -15.90
N ARG A 35 3.97 -5.56 -14.65
CA ARG A 35 5.39 -5.66 -14.25
C ARG A 35 6.25 -4.52 -14.75
N ALA A 36 5.65 -3.35 -14.96
CA ALA A 36 6.39 -2.12 -15.24
C ALA A 36 7.04 -1.59 -13.96
N ILE A 37 6.40 -1.83 -12.82
CA ILE A 37 6.91 -1.50 -11.48
C ILE A 37 6.64 -2.68 -10.55
N GLU A 38 7.39 -2.77 -9.44
CA GLU A 38 7.15 -3.76 -8.40
C GLU A 38 6.33 -3.13 -7.30
N GLY A 39 5.16 -3.69 -6.99
CA GLY A 39 4.28 -3.19 -5.93
C GLY A 39 4.47 -3.96 -4.65
N LEU A 40 4.68 -3.23 -3.55
CA LEU A 40 4.89 -3.80 -2.22
C LEU A 40 3.79 -3.33 -1.27
N VAL A 41 3.34 -4.22 -0.40
CA VAL A 41 2.40 -3.88 0.68
C VAL A 41 2.89 -4.51 1.98
N ALA A 42 2.52 -3.92 3.12
CA ALA A 42 2.88 -4.51 4.41
C ALA A 42 1.97 -5.70 4.73
N ALA A 43 2.49 -6.68 5.46
CA ALA A 43 1.73 -7.87 5.83
C ALA A 43 0.42 -7.53 6.54
N HIS A 44 0.43 -6.56 7.46
CA HIS A 44 -0.79 -6.18 8.19
C HIS A 44 -1.83 -5.53 7.29
N THR A 45 -1.42 -4.96 6.15
CA THR A 45 -2.35 -4.40 5.17
C THR A 45 -3.33 -5.48 4.69
N ILE A 46 -2.84 -6.71 4.48
CA ILE A 46 -3.69 -7.81 4.00
C ILE A 46 -4.78 -8.14 5.02
N THR A 47 -4.42 -8.25 6.30
CA THR A 47 -5.41 -8.55 7.34
C THR A 47 -6.42 -7.41 7.52
N THR A 48 -5.96 -6.17 7.44
CA THR A 48 -6.83 -5.01 7.53
C THR A 48 -7.79 -4.96 6.34
N LEU A 49 -7.30 -5.23 5.12
CA LEU A 49 -8.16 -5.30 3.93
C LEU A 49 -9.23 -6.38 4.09
N HIS A 50 -8.85 -7.56 4.60
CA HIS A 50 -9.82 -8.61 4.82
C HIS A 50 -10.94 -8.14 5.75
N PHE A 51 -10.57 -7.53 6.87
CA PHE A 51 -11.54 -7.02 7.84
C PHE A 51 -12.48 -5.98 7.23
N LEU A 52 -11.92 -5.01 6.51
CA LEU A 52 -12.70 -3.93 5.93
C LEU A 52 -13.60 -4.39 4.79
N LEU A 53 -13.08 -5.23 3.89
CA LEU A 53 -13.82 -5.67 2.71
C LEU A 53 -14.89 -6.71 3.02
N ALA A 54 -14.68 -7.54 4.05
CA ALA A 54 -15.65 -8.58 4.42
C ALA A 54 -17.02 -7.99 4.74
N LYS A 55 -17.06 -6.75 5.23
CA LYS A 55 -18.30 -6.05 5.54
C LYS A 55 -19.11 -5.70 4.29
N TYR A 56 -18.44 -5.56 3.14
CA TYR A 56 -19.09 -5.12 1.90
C TYR A 56 -19.43 -6.28 0.96
N VAL A 57 -18.54 -7.27 0.87
CA VAL A 57 -18.67 -8.31 -0.16
C VAL A 57 -18.76 -9.74 0.37
N GLY A 58 -18.66 -9.93 1.68
CA GLY A 58 -18.69 -11.23 2.31
C GLY A 58 -17.36 -11.95 2.29
N LYS A 59 -17.19 -12.92 3.20
CA LYS A 59 -15.90 -13.58 3.45
C LYS A 59 -15.37 -14.37 2.25
N ALA A 60 -16.25 -15.09 1.55
CA ALA A 60 -15.81 -15.95 0.43
C ALA A 60 -15.23 -15.10 -0.71
N LYS A 61 -15.91 -14.01 -1.04
CA LYS A 61 -15.44 -13.13 -2.11
C LYS A 61 -14.15 -12.41 -1.74
N VAL A 62 -14.02 -12.01 -0.47
CA VAL A 62 -12.78 -11.35 0.00
C VAL A 62 -11.60 -12.27 -0.15
N ARG A 63 -11.74 -13.56 0.20
CA ARG A 63 -10.64 -14.53 0.07
C ARG A 63 -10.14 -14.61 -1.37
N LYS A 64 -11.05 -14.65 -2.33
CA LYS A 64 -10.67 -14.69 -3.74
C LYS A 64 -9.97 -13.40 -4.16
N VAL A 65 -10.51 -12.26 -3.78
CA VAL A 65 -9.94 -10.95 -4.12
C VAL A 65 -8.53 -10.81 -3.58
N LEU A 66 -8.32 -11.19 -2.31
CA LEU A 66 -6.98 -11.09 -1.70
C LEU A 66 -6.01 -12.12 -2.29
N THR A 67 -6.48 -13.31 -2.64
CA THR A 67 -5.65 -14.31 -3.31
C THR A 67 -5.17 -13.77 -4.66
N ASP A 68 -6.07 -13.13 -5.42
CA ASP A 68 -5.71 -12.52 -6.70
C ASP A 68 -4.71 -11.37 -6.51
N LEU A 69 -4.92 -10.55 -5.47
CA LEU A 69 -4.02 -9.45 -5.16
C LEU A 69 -2.60 -9.97 -4.89
N LEU A 70 -2.46 -11.08 -4.19
CA LEU A 70 -1.15 -11.66 -3.86
C LEU A 70 -0.39 -12.16 -5.09
N HIS A 71 -1.05 -12.34 -6.22
CA HIS A 71 -0.38 -12.64 -7.48
C HIS A 71 0.20 -11.38 -8.14
N VAL A 72 -0.21 -10.21 -7.68
CA VAL A 72 0.18 -8.93 -8.27
C VAL A 72 1.21 -8.21 -7.41
N VAL A 73 0.98 -8.16 -6.09
CA VAL A 73 1.86 -7.45 -5.16
C VAL A 73 2.70 -8.41 -4.34
N ARG A 74 3.82 -7.90 -3.86
CA ARG A 74 4.69 -8.61 -2.92
C ARG A 74 4.44 -8.10 -1.51
N VAL A 75 4.39 -9.01 -0.54
CA VAL A 75 4.13 -8.68 0.86
C VAL A 75 5.44 -8.49 1.61
N VAL A 76 5.57 -7.37 2.30
CA VAL A 76 6.72 -7.06 3.15
C VAL A 76 6.39 -7.52 4.57
N PRO A 77 7.26 -8.32 5.21
CA PRO A 77 7.01 -8.79 6.58
C PRO A 77 6.93 -7.64 7.58
N VAL A 78 6.05 -7.80 8.57
CA VAL A 78 5.98 -6.90 9.72
C VAL A 78 6.43 -7.71 10.92
N ASP A 79 7.72 -7.62 11.22
CA ASP A 79 8.34 -8.34 12.33
C ASP A 79 8.52 -7.42 13.54
N GLU A 80 9.13 -7.96 14.60
CA GLU A 80 9.34 -7.21 15.83
C GLU A 80 10.16 -5.94 15.58
N ASP A 81 11.22 -6.04 14.74
CA ASP A 81 12.05 -4.89 14.45
C ASP A 81 11.28 -3.76 13.77
N ARG A 82 10.35 -4.11 12.86
CA ARG A 82 9.52 -3.11 12.19
C ARG A 82 8.58 -2.43 13.18
N ILE A 83 8.01 -3.20 14.10
CA ILE A 83 7.13 -2.67 15.13
C ILE A 83 7.90 -1.74 16.07
N ARG A 84 9.07 -2.17 16.55
CA ARG A 84 9.91 -1.33 17.42
C ARG A 84 10.34 -0.06 16.74
N HIS A 85 10.75 -0.15 15.48
CA HIS A 85 11.16 1.02 14.70
C HIS A 85 9.99 2.00 14.54
N ALA A 86 8.82 1.49 14.19
CA ALA A 86 7.62 2.33 14.03
C ALA A 86 7.23 3.03 15.34
N LEU A 87 7.32 2.34 16.46
CA LEU A 87 7.05 2.95 17.77
C LEU A 87 8.03 4.09 18.05
N ALA A 88 9.31 3.90 17.71
CA ALA A 88 10.34 4.91 17.92
C ALA A 88 10.15 6.16 17.05
N MET A 89 9.46 6.03 15.92
CA MET A 89 9.17 7.17 15.05
C MET A 89 8.21 8.17 15.69
N ASN A 90 7.41 7.69 16.63
CA ASN A 90 6.47 8.53 17.42
C ASN A 90 5.48 9.31 16.52
N TRP A 91 4.95 8.66 15.48
CA TRP A 91 3.93 9.25 14.63
C TRP A 91 2.56 9.18 15.29
N THR A 92 1.68 10.14 14.96
CA THR A 92 0.31 10.14 15.44
C THR A 92 -0.44 8.89 15.01
N ASP A 93 -0.31 8.50 13.75
CA ASP A 93 -0.92 7.28 13.23
C ASP A 93 0.13 6.15 13.21
N PHE A 94 -0.03 5.20 14.14
CA PHE A 94 0.91 4.09 14.27
C PHE A 94 0.90 3.17 13.05
N GLU A 95 -0.27 2.93 12.46
CA GLU A 95 -0.36 2.08 11.26
C GLU A 95 0.43 2.68 10.10
N ASP A 96 0.33 4.00 9.92
CA ASP A 96 1.11 4.69 8.89
C ASP A 96 2.61 4.59 9.18
N ALA A 97 3.01 4.69 10.45
CA ALA A 97 4.41 4.53 10.85
C ALA A 97 4.92 3.13 10.50
N VAL A 98 4.11 2.09 10.75
CA VAL A 98 4.47 0.71 10.40
C VAL A 98 4.65 0.58 8.88
N GLN A 99 3.75 1.16 8.11
CA GLN A 99 3.87 1.13 6.64
C GLN A 99 5.16 1.80 6.18
N ALA A 100 5.48 2.98 6.72
CA ALA A 100 6.70 3.70 6.36
C ALA A 100 7.96 2.92 6.74
N ALA A 101 7.95 2.28 7.92
CA ALA A 101 9.08 1.45 8.36
C ALA A 101 9.26 0.24 7.43
N CYS A 102 8.17 -0.36 6.97
CA CYS A 102 8.22 -1.47 6.03
C CYS A 102 8.74 -1.02 4.66
N ALA A 103 8.28 0.14 4.19
CA ALA A 103 8.73 0.69 2.91
C ALA A 103 10.24 0.95 2.92
N GLU A 104 10.76 1.50 4.03
CA GLU A 104 12.18 1.76 4.18
C GLU A 104 12.98 0.46 4.17
N LYS A 105 12.55 -0.53 4.95
CA LYS A 105 13.25 -1.82 5.03
C LYS A 105 13.30 -2.54 3.70
N ALA A 106 12.23 -2.45 2.94
CA ALA A 106 12.14 -3.08 1.62
C ALA A 106 12.87 -2.29 0.54
N GLU A 107 13.46 -1.15 0.90
CA GLU A 107 14.18 -0.27 -0.04
C GLU A 107 13.28 0.20 -1.18
N ALA A 108 12.04 0.56 -0.85
CA ALA A 108 11.13 1.13 -1.83
C ALA A 108 11.64 2.51 -2.25
N GLU A 109 11.50 2.82 -3.53
CA GLU A 109 11.87 4.13 -4.06
C GLU A 109 10.80 5.16 -3.73
N TYR A 110 9.55 4.74 -3.71
CA TYR A 110 8.40 5.61 -3.42
C TYR A 110 7.42 4.92 -2.50
N LEU A 111 6.78 5.71 -1.64
CA LEU A 111 5.60 5.30 -0.88
C LEU A 111 4.42 6.04 -1.52
N VAL A 112 3.47 5.28 -2.06
CA VAL A 112 2.34 5.83 -2.79
C VAL A 112 1.15 5.99 -1.85
N THR A 113 0.67 7.22 -1.68
CA THR A 113 -0.46 7.52 -0.83
C THR A 113 -1.22 8.72 -1.37
N ARG A 114 -2.53 8.76 -1.17
CA ARG A 114 -3.30 9.95 -1.52
C ARG A 114 -3.37 10.96 -0.36
N ASP A 115 -2.85 10.58 0.80
CA ASP A 115 -2.80 11.46 1.97
C ASP A 115 -1.34 11.68 2.41
N LYS A 116 -0.68 12.64 1.76
CA LYS A 116 0.73 12.92 2.03
C LYS A 116 0.97 13.46 3.44
N ARG A 117 -0.03 14.05 4.07
CA ARG A 117 0.12 14.62 5.43
C ARG A 117 0.44 13.54 6.45
N GLY A 118 -0.21 12.38 6.32
CA GLY A 118 0.02 11.26 7.24
C GLY A 118 1.43 10.71 7.17
N PHE A 119 2.13 10.97 6.07
CA PHE A 119 3.46 10.42 5.82
C PHE A 119 4.54 11.49 5.68
N LYS A 120 4.30 12.74 6.07
CA LYS A 120 5.24 13.85 5.78
C LYS A 120 6.64 13.65 6.37
N LYS A 121 6.79 12.82 7.39
CA LYS A 121 8.09 12.49 7.99
C LYS A 121 8.66 11.17 7.49
N SER A 122 8.12 10.64 6.40
CA SER A 122 8.54 9.34 5.86
C SER A 122 10.01 9.37 5.42
N PRO A 123 10.78 8.30 5.75
CA PRO A 123 12.15 8.16 5.23
C PRO A 123 12.16 7.81 3.73
N VAL A 124 11.03 7.37 3.19
CA VAL A 124 10.87 7.06 1.77
C VAL A 124 10.09 8.19 1.12
N LYS A 125 10.48 8.58 -0.09
CA LYS A 125 9.81 9.67 -0.81
C LYS A 125 8.34 9.33 -1.04
N ILE A 126 7.45 10.23 -0.65
CA ILE A 126 6.01 10.04 -0.79
C ILE A 126 5.51 10.69 -2.08
N VAL A 127 4.64 9.96 -2.80
CA VAL A 127 4.02 10.45 -4.03
C VAL A 127 2.55 10.04 -4.03
N THR A 128 1.72 10.81 -4.70
CA THR A 128 0.33 10.41 -4.94
C THR A 128 0.27 9.43 -6.12
N PRO A 129 -0.84 8.69 -6.30
CA PRO A 129 -1.00 7.86 -7.50
C PRO A 129 -0.77 8.64 -8.80
N ALA A 130 -1.32 9.85 -8.92
CA ALA A 130 -1.12 10.68 -10.10
C ALA A 130 0.35 11.06 -10.30
N GLU A 131 1.04 11.43 -9.22
CA GLU A 131 2.47 11.77 -9.29
C GLU A 131 3.31 10.56 -9.71
N LEU A 132 2.99 9.38 -9.17
CA LEU A 132 3.70 8.17 -9.57
C LEU A 132 3.52 7.88 -11.06
N LEU A 133 2.29 7.95 -11.54
CA LEU A 133 2.00 7.70 -12.96
C LEU A 133 2.79 8.64 -13.86
N ALA A 134 2.94 9.90 -13.47
CA ALA A 134 3.73 10.87 -14.24
C ALA A 134 5.22 10.51 -14.27
N LEU A 135 5.70 9.81 -13.23
CA LEU A 135 7.11 9.40 -13.16
C LEU A 135 7.42 8.14 -13.96
N VAL A 136 6.47 7.22 -14.09
CA VAL A 136 6.72 5.89 -14.67
C VAL A 136 6.10 5.65 -16.04
N LEU A 137 5.24 6.55 -16.50
CA LEU A 137 4.63 6.44 -17.86
C LEU A 137 5.40 7.21 -18.91
#